data_52c8d18505d23ad8f0d72356cdea5ac1
#
_entry.id   52c8d18505d23ad8f0d72356cdea5ac1
#
_cell.length_a   1.000
_cell.length_b   1.000
_cell.length_c   1.000
_cell.angle_alpha   90.00
_cell.angle_beta   90.00
_cell.angle_gamma   90.00
#
_symmetry.space_group_name_H-M   'P 1'
#
loop_
_entity.id
_entity.type
_entity.pdbx_description
1 polymer ?
#
loop_
_entity_poly.entity_id
_entity_poly.type
_entity_poly.pdbx_seq_one_letter_code
_entity_poly.pdbx_strand_id
1 'polypeptide(L)'
;MASDPGGLPAVLVEAFSSGAGAGNGAAVVLLRAPMQAAWMQRIARSLAQSETAFLLQADQRWLLRWFTPSCEVKLCGHATLAALLALGHWGRLRPGEGTGFHTRSGVLEVALEPLRPGWGSLLLPSPGLVPQPPPPPLQALLQRHGLGEAEGFWTSSALGYSVALLSPTARLEAVPALAAELEGPLRHGLVLMQSLEPGSEGLRAAGPRNPEPRSAVLPATAAQARASQAVGASGPVPPALAGEAADYQLRFFAPGLGIAEDPVTGSAHALVAPWWQQRLGRARVVGWQCSDRPGGMVCEAASSGMIRLFGSGHLLWDGILRSGSDGPAAPACDACDGEASGSAELWSAWRTATHCG
;
A
#
# COMPACT_ATOMS: atom_id res chain seq x y z
N MET A 1 -30.51 8.34 17.96
CA MET A 1 -30.42 6.86 17.94
C MET A 1 -29.64 6.45 19.18
N ALA A 2 -30.23 5.64 20.06
CA ALA A 2 -29.59 5.16 21.28
C ALA A 2 -28.37 4.31 20.86
N SER A 3 -27.18 4.67 21.34
CA SER A 3 -25.94 3.90 21.14
C SER A 3 -26.10 2.55 21.78
N ASP A 4 -26.10 1.49 20.98
CA ASP A 4 -25.99 0.10 21.48
C ASP A 4 -24.66 -0.03 22.25
N PRO A 5 -24.70 -0.30 23.58
CA PRO A 5 -23.49 -0.29 24.42
C PRO A 5 -22.48 -1.41 24.08
N GLY A 6 -22.79 -2.31 23.15
CA GLY A 6 -21.94 -3.46 22.78
C GLY A 6 -21.28 -3.41 21.40
N GLY A 7 -21.61 -2.43 20.54
CA GLY A 7 -21.09 -2.43 19.16
C GLY A 7 -19.78 -1.67 18.98
N LEU A 8 -18.99 -2.05 17.99
CA LEU A 8 -17.70 -1.44 17.60
C LEU A 8 -17.87 -0.61 16.33
N PRO A 9 -17.43 0.66 16.30
CA PRO A 9 -17.42 1.44 15.06
C PRO A 9 -16.60 0.71 13.98
N ALA A 10 -17.15 0.64 12.78
CA ALA A 10 -16.50 0.01 11.66
C ALA A 10 -16.81 0.75 10.36
N VAL A 11 -15.87 0.77 9.46
CA VAL A 11 -15.99 1.37 8.12
C VAL A 11 -15.39 0.46 7.07
N LEU A 12 -15.82 0.62 5.81
CA LEU A 12 -15.17 0.06 4.64
C LEU A 12 -14.63 1.21 3.80
N VAL A 13 -13.33 1.19 3.55
CA VAL A 13 -12.62 2.20 2.78
C VAL A 13 -11.93 1.53 1.59
N GLU A 14 -12.13 2.06 0.40
CA GLU A 14 -11.34 1.75 -0.78
C GLU A 14 -10.12 2.69 -0.79
N ALA A 15 -8.97 2.16 -0.39
CA ALA A 15 -7.73 2.92 -0.31
C ALA A 15 -7.02 3.00 -1.66
N PHE A 16 -6.27 4.09 -1.87
CA PHE A 16 -5.59 4.42 -3.13
C PHE A 16 -6.54 4.45 -4.33
N SER A 17 -7.78 4.86 -4.07
CA SER A 17 -8.87 4.85 -5.02
C SER A 17 -8.94 6.15 -5.82
N SER A 18 -9.29 6.04 -7.10
CA SER A 18 -9.66 7.18 -7.94
C SER A 18 -11.16 7.49 -7.89
N GLY A 19 -11.96 6.67 -7.20
CA GLY A 19 -13.41 6.79 -7.05
C GLY A 19 -14.04 5.52 -6.49
N ALA A 20 -15.35 5.51 -6.32
CA ALA A 20 -16.07 4.33 -5.83
C ALA A 20 -15.93 3.14 -6.80
N GLY A 21 -15.71 1.95 -6.26
CA GLY A 21 -15.50 0.72 -7.03
C GLY A 21 -14.08 0.52 -7.56
N ALA A 22 -13.14 1.41 -7.19
CA ALA A 22 -11.74 1.34 -7.56
C ALA A 22 -10.87 1.21 -6.30
N GLY A 23 -9.56 1.05 -6.48
CA GLY A 23 -8.61 0.94 -5.35
C GLY A 23 -8.72 -0.39 -4.60
N ASN A 24 -8.12 -0.43 -3.40
CA ASN A 24 -8.03 -1.64 -2.59
C ASN A 24 -8.89 -1.51 -1.32
N GLY A 25 -9.87 -2.41 -1.16
CA GLY A 25 -10.82 -2.38 -0.06
C GLY A 25 -10.23 -2.89 1.25
N ALA A 26 -10.38 -2.10 2.32
CA ALA A 26 -10.06 -2.52 3.67
C ALA A 26 -11.19 -2.17 4.64
N ALA A 27 -11.61 -3.15 5.43
CA ALA A 27 -12.46 -2.87 6.59
C ALA A 27 -11.60 -2.35 7.74
N VAL A 28 -12.12 -1.37 8.47
CA VAL A 28 -11.46 -0.82 9.67
C VAL A 28 -12.40 -0.94 10.84
N VAL A 29 -11.94 -1.54 11.93
CA VAL A 29 -12.72 -1.74 13.17
C VAL A 29 -12.02 -1.01 14.31
N LEU A 30 -12.74 -0.12 15.00
CA LEU A 30 -12.24 0.58 16.18
C LEU A 30 -12.57 -0.23 17.43
N LEU A 31 -11.56 -0.80 18.05
CA LEU A 31 -11.66 -1.57 19.28
C LEU A 31 -11.76 -0.65 20.51
N ARG A 32 -12.51 -1.07 21.52
CA ARG A 32 -12.60 -0.40 22.83
C ARG A 32 -11.60 -0.95 23.85
N ALA A 33 -11.18 -2.21 23.65
CA ALA A 33 -10.24 -2.93 24.50
C ALA A 33 -9.44 -3.92 23.63
N PRO A 34 -8.32 -4.45 24.12
CA PRO A 34 -7.56 -5.48 23.43
C PRO A 34 -8.42 -6.72 23.16
N MET A 35 -8.38 -7.24 21.94
CA MET A 35 -9.09 -8.43 21.52
C MET A 35 -8.09 -9.54 21.14
N GLN A 36 -8.50 -10.79 21.33
CA GLN A 36 -7.69 -11.94 20.94
C GLN A 36 -7.52 -12.01 19.43
N ALA A 37 -6.33 -12.42 18.96
CA ALA A 37 -6.03 -12.60 17.54
C ALA A 37 -7.03 -13.53 16.84
N ALA A 38 -7.44 -14.63 17.51
CA ALA A 38 -8.42 -15.56 16.97
C ALA A 38 -9.79 -14.91 16.72
N TRP A 39 -10.21 -13.97 17.57
CA TRP A 39 -11.46 -13.21 17.35
C TRP A 39 -11.31 -12.29 16.15
N MET A 40 -10.22 -11.50 16.10
CA MET A 40 -9.93 -10.59 14.96
C MET A 40 -9.85 -11.36 13.63
N GLN A 41 -9.24 -12.55 13.64
CA GLN A 41 -9.18 -13.42 12.47
C GLN A 41 -10.56 -13.89 12.01
N ARG A 42 -11.46 -14.26 12.94
CA ARG A 42 -12.83 -14.65 12.58
C ARG A 42 -13.62 -13.49 11.97
N ILE A 43 -13.47 -12.27 12.53
CA ILE A 43 -14.12 -11.07 12.00
C ILE A 43 -13.57 -10.74 10.61
N ALA A 44 -12.25 -10.77 10.42
CA ALA A 44 -11.64 -10.52 9.12
C ALA A 44 -12.15 -11.50 8.05
N ARG A 45 -12.27 -12.79 8.41
CA ARG A 45 -12.85 -13.80 7.51
C ARG A 45 -14.30 -13.49 7.15
N SER A 46 -15.12 -13.04 8.11
CA SER A 46 -16.52 -12.70 7.88
C SER A 46 -16.69 -11.44 7.02
N LEU A 47 -15.83 -10.43 7.20
CA LEU A 47 -15.86 -9.20 6.40
C LEU A 47 -15.32 -9.41 4.98
N ALA A 48 -14.49 -10.43 4.76
CA ALA A 48 -14.00 -10.90 3.47
C ALA A 48 -13.37 -9.80 2.58
N GLN A 49 -12.74 -8.81 3.20
CA GLN A 49 -11.93 -7.82 2.49
C GLN A 49 -10.50 -8.34 2.30
N SER A 50 -9.72 -7.70 1.41
CA SER A 50 -8.28 -8.01 1.28
C SER A 50 -7.65 -8.06 2.67
N GLU A 51 -7.83 -6.99 3.45
CA GLU A 51 -7.48 -6.94 4.88
C GLU A 51 -8.55 -6.23 5.70
N THR A 52 -8.60 -6.62 6.97
CA THR A 52 -9.30 -5.90 8.02
C THR A 52 -8.28 -5.31 8.98
N ALA A 53 -8.31 -3.99 9.14
CA ALA A 53 -7.51 -3.25 10.09
C ALA A 53 -8.24 -3.13 11.43
N PHE A 54 -7.59 -3.55 12.51
CA PHE A 54 -8.09 -3.37 13.87
C PHE A 54 -7.29 -2.28 14.57
N LEU A 55 -7.96 -1.18 14.88
CA LEU A 55 -7.40 -0.05 15.61
C LEU A 55 -7.77 -0.12 17.08
N LEU A 56 -6.81 0.14 17.95
CA LEU A 56 -7.02 0.33 19.38
C LEU A 56 -6.28 1.58 19.85
N GLN A 57 -6.98 2.46 20.54
CA GLN A 57 -6.33 3.57 21.24
C GLN A 57 -5.92 3.11 22.63
N ALA A 58 -4.63 3.16 22.93
CA ALA A 58 -4.07 2.88 24.24
C ALA A 58 -3.22 4.08 24.66
N ASP A 59 -3.61 4.77 25.75
CA ASP A 59 -3.06 6.06 26.17
C ASP A 59 -3.13 7.09 25.02
N GLN A 60 -2.01 7.65 24.64
CA GLN A 60 -1.87 8.62 23.54
C GLN A 60 -1.45 7.93 22.22
N ARG A 61 -1.49 6.60 22.13
CA ARG A 61 -0.97 5.82 21.02
C ARG A 61 -2.07 5.09 20.28
N TRP A 62 -1.87 4.93 18.97
CA TRP A 62 -2.71 4.10 18.13
C TRP A 62 -1.99 2.79 17.84
N LEU A 63 -2.59 1.66 18.24
CA LEU A 63 -2.15 0.31 17.93
C LEU A 63 -2.91 -0.18 16.70
N LEU A 64 -2.21 -0.84 15.76
CA LEU A 64 -2.79 -1.29 14.50
C LEU A 64 -2.32 -2.70 14.15
N ARG A 65 -3.28 -3.56 13.82
CA ARG A 65 -3.06 -4.92 13.31
C ARG A 65 -3.91 -5.16 12.08
N TRP A 66 -3.40 -5.98 11.16
CA TRP A 66 -4.08 -6.31 9.91
C TRP A 66 -4.26 -7.82 9.76
N PHE A 67 -5.43 -8.22 9.33
CA PHE A 67 -5.79 -9.61 9.11
C PHE A 67 -6.39 -9.76 7.71
N THR A 68 -5.82 -10.65 6.90
CA THR A 68 -6.50 -11.19 5.71
C THR A 68 -7.62 -12.13 6.17
N PRO A 69 -8.48 -12.64 5.30
CA PRO A 69 -9.42 -13.70 5.68
C PRO A 69 -8.78 -14.98 6.25
N SER A 70 -7.47 -15.19 6.00
CA SER A 70 -6.75 -16.41 6.39
C SER A 70 -5.72 -16.24 7.50
N CYS A 71 -5.02 -15.10 7.56
CA CYS A 71 -3.91 -14.90 8.51
C CYS A 71 -3.69 -13.43 8.86
N GLU A 72 -2.93 -13.20 9.93
CA GLU A 72 -2.41 -11.88 10.29
C GLU A 72 -1.19 -11.55 9.43
N VAL A 73 -1.13 -10.32 8.90
CA VAL A 73 0.01 -9.81 8.14
C VAL A 73 0.81 -8.79 8.94
N LYS A 74 2.13 -8.71 8.67
CA LYS A 74 3.04 -7.83 9.42
C LYS A 74 2.97 -6.39 8.96
N LEU A 75 2.64 -6.15 7.69
CA LEU A 75 2.60 -4.83 7.07
C LEU A 75 1.54 -4.83 5.97
N CYS A 76 0.71 -3.77 5.93
CA CYS A 76 -0.27 -3.55 4.88
C CYS A 76 -0.44 -2.04 4.63
N GLY A 77 -0.02 -1.55 3.45
CA GLY A 77 -0.05 -0.12 3.13
C GLY A 77 -1.46 0.41 2.93
N HIS A 78 -2.30 -0.27 2.13
CA HIS A 78 -3.65 0.21 1.82
C HIS A 78 -4.57 0.18 3.06
N ALA A 79 -4.49 -0.88 3.89
CA ALA A 79 -5.27 -0.93 5.12
C ALA A 79 -4.74 0.05 6.20
N THR A 80 -3.46 0.46 6.13
CA THR A 80 -2.92 1.58 6.93
C THR A 80 -3.52 2.92 6.52
N LEU A 81 -3.59 3.19 5.20
CA LEU A 81 -4.26 4.39 4.69
C LEU A 81 -5.75 4.39 5.07
N ALA A 82 -6.44 3.26 4.90
CA ALA A 82 -7.83 3.11 5.31
C ALA A 82 -8.03 3.41 6.79
N ALA A 83 -7.16 2.90 7.67
CA ALA A 83 -7.19 3.16 9.11
C ALA A 83 -6.98 4.64 9.44
N LEU A 84 -6.06 5.32 8.74
CA LEU A 84 -5.85 6.76 8.89
C LEU A 84 -7.11 7.56 8.51
N LEU A 85 -7.69 7.24 7.35
CA LEU A 85 -8.89 7.92 6.85
C LEU A 85 -10.10 7.67 7.76
N ALA A 86 -10.20 6.46 8.33
CA ALA A 86 -11.21 6.14 9.34
C ALA A 86 -11.07 7.01 10.60
N LEU A 87 -9.84 7.26 11.09
CA LEU A 87 -9.62 8.17 12.20
C LEU A 87 -10.07 9.61 11.87
N GLY A 88 -9.82 10.07 10.65
CA GLY A 88 -10.32 11.35 10.16
C GLY A 88 -11.86 11.38 10.13
N HIS A 89 -12.50 10.35 9.58
CA HIS A 89 -13.95 10.21 9.52
C HIS A 89 -14.60 10.20 10.90
N TRP A 90 -14.01 9.51 11.87
CA TRP A 90 -14.50 9.48 13.26
C TRP A 90 -14.11 10.72 14.08
N GLY A 91 -13.47 11.73 13.47
CA GLY A 91 -13.05 12.95 14.16
C GLY A 91 -11.96 12.74 15.21
N ARG A 92 -11.17 11.66 15.08
CA ARG A 92 -10.04 11.33 15.97
C ARG A 92 -8.73 11.98 15.55
N LEU A 93 -8.64 12.38 14.29
CA LEU A 93 -7.56 13.19 13.71
C LEU A 93 -8.18 14.28 12.84
N ARG A 94 -7.56 15.46 12.82
CA ARG A 94 -7.97 16.58 11.97
C ARG A 94 -7.13 16.62 10.68
N PRO A 95 -7.63 17.26 9.61
CA PRO A 95 -6.81 17.53 8.44
C PRO A 95 -5.48 18.21 8.82
N GLY A 96 -4.37 17.71 8.29
CA GLY A 96 -3.03 18.17 8.61
C GLY A 96 -2.40 17.55 9.85
N GLU A 97 -3.16 16.81 10.66
CA GLU A 97 -2.61 16.07 11.80
C GLU A 97 -2.03 14.74 11.36
N GLY A 98 -0.90 14.38 11.97
CA GLY A 98 -0.25 13.09 11.82
C GLY A 98 -0.19 12.31 13.13
N THR A 99 0.04 11.02 13.03
CA THR A 99 0.25 10.12 14.17
C THR A 99 1.15 8.97 13.80
N GLY A 100 1.60 8.21 14.80
CA GLY A 100 2.30 6.94 14.61
C GLY A 100 1.38 5.76 14.90
N PHE A 101 1.22 4.86 13.93
CA PHE A 101 0.60 3.57 14.18
C PHE A 101 1.63 2.59 14.70
N HIS A 102 1.46 2.13 15.92
CA HIS A 102 2.30 1.08 16.52
C HIS A 102 1.85 -0.29 16.00
N THR A 103 2.73 -0.94 15.28
CA THR A 103 2.46 -2.21 14.59
C THR A 103 3.49 -3.28 14.94
N ARG A 104 3.30 -4.48 14.47
CA ARG A 104 4.31 -5.56 14.59
C ARG A 104 5.58 -5.31 13.78
N SER A 105 5.55 -4.41 12.81
CA SER A 105 6.70 -4.00 11.98
C SER A 105 7.32 -2.68 12.43
N GLY A 106 6.97 -2.21 13.63
CA GLY A 106 7.42 -0.92 14.14
C GLY A 106 6.35 0.16 14.05
N VAL A 107 6.77 1.41 14.17
CA VAL A 107 5.88 2.57 14.07
C VAL A 107 5.81 3.02 12.63
N LEU A 108 4.59 3.13 12.11
CA LEU A 108 4.32 3.71 10.80
C LEU A 108 3.81 5.13 10.97
N GLU A 109 4.56 6.09 10.45
CA GLU A 109 4.14 7.50 10.43
C GLU A 109 3.06 7.70 9.36
N VAL A 110 1.96 8.34 9.76
CA VAL A 110 0.83 8.65 8.89
C VAL A 110 0.33 10.06 9.16
N ALA A 111 -0.23 10.74 8.14
CA ALA A 111 -0.81 12.07 8.30
C ALA A 111 -1.99 12.28 7.34
N LEU A 112 -3.05 12.94 7.80
CA LEU A 112 -4.14 13.42 6.95
C LEU A 112 -3.67 14.64 6.16
N GLU A 113 -4.02 14.70 4.88
CA GLU A 113 -3.69 15.85 4.04
C GLU A 113 -4.54 17.08 4.43
N PRO A 114 -3.91 18.26 4.65
CA PRO A 114 -4.60 19.42 5.15
C PRO A 114 -5.57 20.05 4.14
N LEU A 115 -5.25 19.97 2.85
CA LEU A 115 -5.98 20.67 1.78
C LEU A 115 -6.76 19.72 0.86
N ARG A 116 -6.68 18.41 1.10
CA ARG A 116 -7.33 17.39 0.26
C ARG A 116 -8.13 16.43 1.13
N PRO A 117 -9.43 16.70 1.37
CA PRO A 117 -10.30 15.78 2.09
C PRO A 117 -10.26 14.36 1.47
N GLY A 118 -10.22 13.33 2.31
CA GLY A 118 -10.11 11.95 1.85
C GLY A 118 -8.72 11.53 1.37
N TRP A 119 -7.70 12.37 1.58
CA TRP A 119 -6.30 12.07 1.29
C TRP A 119 -5.50 11.91 2.57
N GLY A 120 -4.49 11.05 2.48
CA GLY A 120 -3.53 10.87 3.55
C GLY A 120 -2.18 10.40 3.02
N SER A 121 -1.20 10.43 3.88
CA SER A 121 0.14 9.95 3.59
C SER A 121 0.62 8.93 4.61
N LEU A 122 1.48 8.03 4.18
CA LEU A 122 2.14 7.05 5.03
C LEU A 122 3.59 6.89 4.60
N LEU A 123 4.46 6.66 5.59
CA LEU A 123 5.88 6.44 5.37
C LEU A 123 6.16 4.94 5.41
N LEU A 124 6.67 4.39 4.31
CA LEU A 124 7.02 2.97 4.20
C LEU A 124 8.49 2.77 3.91
N PRO A 125 9.09 1.66 4.39
CA PRO A 125 10.42 1.26 3.97
C PRO A 125 10.43 0.90 2.48
N SER A 126 11.49 1.31 1.80
CA SER A 126 11.79 0.92 0.42
C SER A 126 13.08 0.11 0.39
N PRO A 127 13.00 -1.20 0.57
CA PRO A 127 14.17 -2.05 0.42
C PRO A 127 14.66 -2.01 -1.03
N GLY A 128 15.99 -2.05 -1.20
CA GLY A 128 16.60 -1.91 -2.52
C GLY A 128 16.21 -3.04 -3.49
N LEU A 129 16.36 -2.74 -4.77
CA LEU A 129 16.24 -3.66 -5.89
C LEU A 129 17.63 -4.15 -6.33
N VAL A 130 17.81 -5.46 -6.45
CA VAL A 130 19.05 -6.09 -6.92
C VAL A 130 18.82 -6.59 -8.35
N PRO A 131 19.58 -6.08 -9.35
CA PRO A 131 19.43 -6.52 -10.73
C PRO A 131 19.79 -8.01 -10.88
N GLN A 132 19.01 -8.71 -11.69
CA GLN A 132 19.16 -10.12 -11.99
C GLN A 132 18.84 -10.37 -13.47
N PRO A 133 19.33 -11.46 -14.08
CA PRO A 133 18.80 -11.89 -15.36
C PRO A 133 17.35 -12.38 -15.18
N PRO A 134 16.44 -12.05 -16.12
CA PRO A 134 15.07 -12.54 -16.06
C PRO A 134 15.03 -14.07 -16.19
N PRO A 135 14.34 -14.78 -15.29
CA PRO A 135 14.31 -16.23 -15.31
C PRO A 135 13.50 -16.75 -16.53
N PRO A 136 13.89 -17.91 -17.11
CA PRO A 136 13.21 -18.47 -18.28
C PRO A 136 11.69 -18.62 -18.14
N PRO A 137 11.12 -19.03 -16.99
CA PRO A 137 9.66 -19.07 -16.81
C PRO A 137 8.98 -17.71 -16.98
N LEU A 138 9.61 -16.62 -16.54
CA LEU A 138 9.08 -15.28 -16.75
C LEU A 138 9.07 -14.89 -18.22
N GLN A 139 10.16 -15.15 -18.95
CA GLN A 139 10.25 -14.85 -20.38
C GLN A 139 9.19 -15.60 -21.18
N ALA A 140 9.02 -16.91 -20.89
CA ALA A 140 7.99 -17.72 -21.52
C ALA A 140 6.56 -17.20 -21.21
N LEU A 141 6.32 -16.74 -19.98
CA LEU A 141 5.06 -16.13 -19.56
C LEU A 141 4.79 -14.85 -20.37
N LEU A 142 5.75 -13.93 -20.40
CA LEU A 142 5.61 -12.66 -21.11
C LEU A 142 5.36 -12.86 -22.61
N GLN A 143 6.05 -13.80 -23.25
CA GLN A 143 5.85 -14.13 -24.65
C GLN A 143 4.45 -14.69 -24.92
N ARG A 144 3.96 -15.63 -24.09
CA ARG A 144 2.59 -16.19 -24.22
C ARG A 144 1.51 -15.12 -24.18
N HIS A 145 1.72 -14.08 -23.38
CA HIS A 145 0.75 -12.99 -23.21
C HIS A 145 1.02 -11.77 -24.12
N GLY A 146 1.96 -11.89 -25.06
CA GLY A 146 2.25 -10.82 -26.03
C GLY A 146 2.85 -9.56 -25.42
N LEU A 147 3.51 -9.70 -24.25
CA LEU A 147 4.13 -8.58 -23.53
C LEU A 147 5.58 -8.30 -23.99
N GLY A 148 6.10 -9.09 -24.90
CA GLY A 148 7.49 -9.00 -25.35
C GLY A 148 8.48 -9.56 -24.36
N GLU A 149 9.70 -9.03 -24.38
CA GLU A 149 10.77 -9.39 -23.44
C GLU A 149 10.85 -8.39 -22.30
N ALA A 150 11.29 -8.84 -21.12
CA ALA A 150 11.60 -7.94 -20.03
C ALA A 150 12.83 -7.09 -20.38
N GLU A 151 12.71 -5.77 -20.38
CA GLU A 151 13.81 -4.83 -20.59
C GLU A 151 14.76 -4.77 -19.37
N GLY A 152 14.28 -5.21 -18.20
CA GLY A 152 15.04 -5.33 -16.98
C GLY A 152 14.32 -6.22 -15.97
N PHE A 153 15.10 -6.81 -15.07
CA PHE A 153 14.57 -7.66 -14.00
C PHE A 153 15.37 -7.47 -12.71
N TRP A 154 14.67 -7.39 -11.60
CA TRP A 154 15.25 -7.20 -10.27
C TRP A 154 14.52 -8.07 -9.25
N THR A 155 15.20 -8.31 -8.13
CA THR A 155 14.60 -8.95 -6.95
C THR A 155 14.81 -8.10 -5.71
N SER A 156 13.90 -8.22 -4.76
CA SER A 156 14.03 -7.68 -3.41
C SER A 156 13.95 -8.83 -2.41
N SER A 157 15.07 -9.17 -1.79
CA SER A 157 15.12 -10.25 -0.78
C SER A 157 14.31 -9.92 0.47
N ALA A 158 14.24 -8.64 0.83
CA ALA A 158 13.50 -8.19 2.03
C ALA A 158 11.98 -8.39 1.91
N LEU A 159 11.43 -8.25 0.68
CA LEU A 159 10.00 -8.48 0.43
C LEU A 159 9.74 -9.82 -0.27
N GLY A 160 10.77 -10.47 -0.81
CA GLY A 160 10.62 -11.65 -1.66
C GLY A 160 9.99 -11.34 -3.01
N TYR A 161 10.01 -10.08 -3.47
CA TYR A 161 9.37 -9.67 -4.72
C TYR A 161 10.33 -9.72 -5.90
N SER A 162 9.77 -10.08 -7.05
CA SER A 162 10.38 -9.99 -8.36
C SER A 162 9.78 -8.83 -9.13
N VAL A 163 10.61 -8.04 -9.83
CA VAL A 163 10.16 -6.85 -10.58
C VAL A 163 10.66 -6.97 -12.02
N ALA A 164 9.76 -6.88 -12.98
CA ALA A 164 10.08 -6.86 -14.40
C ALA A 164 9.66 -5.54 -15.03
N LEU A 165 10.58 -4.89 -15.73
CA LEU A 165 10.30 -3.74 -16.58
C LEU A 165 9.91 -4.23 -17.97
N LEU A 166 8.77 -3.77 -18.45
CA LEU A 166 8.25 -4.06 -19.78
C LEU A 166 8.47 -2.85 -20.71
N SER A 167 8.42 -3.13 -22.00
CA SER A 167 8.40 -2.06 -23.02
C SER A 167 7.24 -1.10 -22.78
N PRO A 168 7.41 0.22 -23.03
CA PRO A 168 6.32 1.18 -22.99
C PRO A 168 5.16 0.86 -23.95
N THR A 169 5.41 0.02 -24.95
CA THR A 169 4.40 -0.46 -25.92
C THR A 169 3.65 -1.70 -25.47
N ALA A 170 4.07 -2.35 -24.38
CA ALA A 170 3.36 -3.50 -23.82
C ALA A 170 1.96 -3.05 -23.33
N ARG A 171 0.97 -3.92 -23.56
CA ARG A 171 -0.41 -3.64 -23.14
C ARG A 171 -0.69 -4.25 -21.77
N LEU A 172 -0.03 -3.71 -20.74
CA LEU A 172 -0.08 -4.24 -19.38
C LEU A 172 -1.52 -4.25 -18.82
N GLU A 173 -2.33 -3.28 -19.19
CA GLU A 173 -3.74 -3.18 -18.78
C GLU A 173 -4.63 -4.29 -19.39
N ALA A 174 -4.21 -4.89 -20.50
CA ALA A 174 -4.96 -5.95 -21.18
C ALA A 174 -4.56 -7.38 -20.76
N VAL A 175 -3.58 -7.50 -19.86
CA VAL A 175 -3.08 -8.81 -19.40
C VAL A 175 -4.14 -9.49 -18.53
N PRO A 176 -4.46 -10.79 -18.76
CA PRO A 176 -5.34 -11.53 -17.88
C PRO A 176 -4.71 -11.78 -16.51
N ALA A 177 -5.46 -12.34 -15.56
CA ALA A 177 -4.92 -12.74 -14.27
C ALA A 177 -3.84 -13.83 -14.44
N LEU A 178 -2.58 -13.51 -14.15
CA LEU A 178 -1.43 -14.41 -14.36
C LEU A 178 -1.20 -15.40 -13.21
N ALA A 179 -1.92 -15.27 -12.12
CA ALA A 179 -1.64 -15.97 -10.87
C ALA A 179 -1.51 -17.49 -11.00
N ALA A 180 -2.35 -18.12 -11.84
CA ALA A 180 -2.34 -19.57 -12.05
C ALA A 180 -1.10 -20.05 -12.83
N GLU A 181 -0.44 -19.16 -13.57
CA GLU A 181 0.70 -19.48 -14.41
C GLU A 181 2.05 -19.16 -13.76
N LEU A 182 2.02 -18.50 -12.59
CA LEU A 182 3.25 -18.17 -11.88
C LEU A 182 3.85 -19.38 -11.19
N GLU A 183 5.18 -19.55 -11.31
CA GLU A 183 5.93 -20.66 -10.76
C GLU A 183 7.09 -20.19 -9.89
N GLY A 184 7.55 -21.06 -9.00
CA GLY A 184 8.73 -20.86 -8.17
C GLY A 184 8.69 -19.53 -7.40
N PRO A 185 9.79 -18.76 -7.38
CA PRO A 185 9.88 -17.49 -6.64
C PRO A 185 8.90 -16.41 -7.13
N LEU A 186 8.45 -16.44 -8.41
CA LEU A 186 7.52 -15.49 -8.97
C LEU A 186 6.14 -15.53 -8.28
N ARG A 187 5.79 -16.66 -7.68
CA ARG A 187 4.53 -16.81 -6.91
C ARG A 187 4.47 -15.96 -5.65
N HIS A 188 5.64 -15.60 -5.09
CA HIS A 188 5.69 -14.86 -3.84
C HIS A 188 5.36 -13.37 -4.02
N GLY A 189 5.67 -12.83 -5.19
CA GLY A 189 5.31 -11.46 -5.58
C GLY A 189 5.96 -11.10 -6.91
N LEU A 190 5.16 -10.90 -7.94
CA LEU A 190 5.60 -10.42 -9.25
C LEU A 190 5.01 -9.04 -9.51
N VAL A 191 5.87 -8.05 -9.64
CA VAL A 191 5.56 -6.71 -10.15
C VAL A 191 5.90 -6.67 -11.63
N LEU A 192 4.93 -6.41 -12.48
CA LEU A 192 5.14 -6.01 -13.87
C LEU A 192 4.97 -4.49 -13.95
N MET A 193 5.98 -3.76 -14.40
CA MET A 193 5.93 -2.30 -14.51
C MET A 193 6.32 -1.79 -15.89
N GLN A 194 5.79 -0.65 -16.29
CA GLN A 194 6.14 0.04 -17.54
C GLN A 194 6.02 1.56 -17.42
N SER A 195 6.74 2.29 -18.27
CA SER A 195 6.66 3.76 -18.37
C SER A 195 5.36 4.18 -19.06
N LEU A 196 4.80 5.28 -18.60
CA LEU A 196 3.70 5.99 -19.26
C LEU A 196 4.19 7.31 -19.92
N GLU A 197 5.47 7.65 -19.82
CA GLU A 197 6.00 8.86 -20.48
C GLU A 197 6.04 8.67 -22.00
N PRO A 198 5.49 9.62 -22.77
CA PRO A 198 5.60 9.62 -24.23
C PRO A 198 7.09 9.67 -24.65
N GLY A 199 7.50 8.83 -25.59
CA GLY A 199 8.86 8.86 -26.13
C GLY A 199 9.92 8.13 -25.31
N SER A 200 9.54 7.36 -24.29
CA SER A 200 10.46 6.50 -23.53
C SER A 200 10.94 5.26 -24.32
N GLU A 201 10.51 5.11 -25.55
CA GLU A 201 10.99 4.08 -26.49
C GLU A 201 12.49 4.26 -26.77
N GLY A 202 13.29 3.30 -26.32
CA GLY A 202 14.76 3.31 -26.57
C GLY A 202 15.65 3.63 -25.39
N LEU A 203 15.13 3.95 -24.22
CA LEU A 203 15.91 4.08 -22.99
C LEU A 203 16.22 2.70 -22.41
N ARG A 204 17.18 1.97 -23.00
CA ARG A 204 17.69 0.72 -22.45
C ARG A 204 18.19 0.93 -21.02
N ALA A 205 17.93 -0.05 -20.16
CA ALA A 205 18.35 -0.05 -18.77
C ALA A 205 19.87 0.16 -18.64
N ALA A 206 20.28 1.39 -18.37
CA ALA A 206 21.62 1.64 -17.87
C ALA A 206 21.65 1.12 -16.43
N GLY A 207 22.53 0.17 -16.16
CA GLY A 207 22.74 -0.39 -14.83
C GLY A 207 23.03 0.72 -13.80
N PRO A 208 22.81 0.47 -12.50
CA PRO A 208 22.98 1.44 -11.46
C PRO A 208 24.43 1.96 -11.43
N ARG A 209 24.63 3.20 -11.78
CA ARG A 209 25.85 3.93 -11.43
C ARG A 209 25.65 4.41 -10.00
N ASN A 210 26.50 3.96 -9.09
CA ASN A 210 26.56 4.48 -7.73
C ASN A 210 26.70 6.02 -7.79
N PRO A 211 25.76 6.81 -7.25
CA PRO A 211 25.92 8.25 -7.22
C PRO A 211 26.76 8.66 -6.02
N GLU A 212 27.84 9.38 -6.27
CA GLU A 212 28.41 10.25 -5.25
C GLU A 212 27.43 11.37 -4.90
N PRO A 213 27.39 11.82 -3.62
CA PRO A 213 26.41 12.80 -3.18
C PRO A 213 26.77 14.20 -3.76
N ARG A 214 26.03 14.63 -4.77
CA ARG A 214 26.06 16.02 -5.23
C ARG A 214 24.86 16.77 -4.65
N SER A 215 25.17 17.68 -3.73
CA SER A 215 24.28 18.72 -3.27
C SER A 215 23.95 19.66 -4.44
N ALA A 216 22.69 19.68 -4.89
CA ALA A 216 22.20 20.66 -5.87
C ALA A 216 20.80 21.13 -5.45
N VAL A 217 20.76 22.37 -5.01
CA VAL A 217 19.54 23.17 -4.88
C VAL A 217 19.08 23.52 -6.30
N LEU A 218 17.88 23.06 -6.70
CA LEU A 218 17.27 23.38 -8.00
C LEU A 218 16.19 24.45 -7.83
N PRO A 219 16.10 25.43 -8.76
CA PRO A 219 15.10 26.49 -8.72
C PRO A 219 13.70 26.02 -9.20
N ALA A 220 12.67 26.64 -8.62
CA ALA A 220 11.24 26.29 -8.70
C ALA A 220 10.52 26.65 -10.02
N THR A 221 11.18 26.71 -11.17
CA THR A 221 10.59 27.27 -12.40
C THR A 221 10.26 26.29 -13.53
N ALA A 222 10.41 24.97 -13.31
CA ALA A 222 10.17 23.97 -14.38
C ALA A 222 8.71 23.48 -14.52
N ALA A 223 7.82 23.81 -13.57
CA ALA A 223 6.44 23.29 -13.57
C ALA A 223 5.50 24.01 -14.57
N GLN A 224 5.81 25.22 -14.99
CA GLN A 224 4.94 26.03 -15.87
C GLN A 224 5.17 25.81 -17.38
N ALA A 225 6.25 25.16 -17.79
CA ALA A 225 6.58 25.00 -19.21
C ALA A 225 5.88 23.83 -19.92
N ARG A 226 5.21 22.93 -19.20
CA ARG A 226 4.63 21.71 -19.78
C ARG A 226 3.17 21.80 -20.26
N ALA A 227 2.44 22.88 -19.94
CA ALA A 227 1.05 23.04 -20.36
C ALA A 227 0.89 23.43 -21.84
N SER A 228 1.93 23.76 -22.57
CA SER A 228 1.84 24.34 -23.92
C SER A 228 2.29 23.42 -25.07
N GLN A 229 2.71 22.18 -24.83
CA GLN A 229 3.24 21.33 -25.92
C GLN A 229 2.45 20.04 -26.21
N ALA A 230 1.30 19.82 -25.59
CA ALA A 230 0.45 18.65 -25.84
C ALA A 230 -0.61 18.89 -26.91
N VAL A 231 -0.22 19.29 -28.11
CA VAL A 231 -1.08 19.30 -29.29
C VAL A 231 -0.41 18.42 -30.35
N GLY A 232 -0.87 17.14 -30.45
CA GLY A 232 -0.49 16.29 -31.57
C GLY A 232 -0.22 14.81 -31.34
N ALA A 233 -0.36 14.27 -30.14
CA ALA A 233 -0.17 12.82 -29.89
C ALA A 233 -1.54 12.15 -29.72
N SER A 234 -2.00 11.36 -30.69
CA SER A 234 -3.23 10.53 -30.66
C SER A 234 -3.05 9.23 -29.87
N GLY A 235 -2.36 9.26 -28.73
CA GLY A 235 -2.27 8.13 -27.80
C GLY A 235 -3.32 8.22 -26.68
N PRO A 236 -3.62 7.11 -25.98
CA PRO A 236 -4.49 7.16 -24.82
C PRO A 236 -3.92 8.11 -23.77
N VAL A 237 -4.77 8.99 -23.24
CA VAL A 237 -4.37 9.92 -22.17
C VAL A 237 -3.95 9.09 -20.95
N PRO A 238 -2.73 9.27 -20.39
CA PRO A 238 -2.34 8.52 -19.22
C PRO A 238 -3.26 8.82 -18.03
N PRO A 239 -3.51 7.85 -17.15
CA PRO A 239 -4.31 8.08 -15.97
C PRO A 239 -3.70 9.20 -15.12
N ALA A 240 -4.55 10.01 -14.49
CA ALA A 240 -4.12 11.12 -13.66
C ALA A 240 -4.56 10.93 -12.22
N LEU A 241 -3.70 11.30 -11.29
CA LEU A 241 -3.97 11.29 -9.86
C LEU A 241 -3.65 12.68 -9.29
N ALA A 242 -4.59 13.25 -8.55
CA ALA A 242 -4.44 14.59 -7.97
C ALA A 242 -4.15 15.71 -9.00
N GLY A 243 -4.55 15.53 -10.25
CA GLY A 243 -4.28 16.47 -11.35
C GLY A 243 -2.91 16.27 -12.03
N GLU A 244 -2.13 15.29 -11.62
CA GLU A 244 -0.83 14.93 -12.20
C GLU A 244 -0.97 13.64 -13.01
N ALA A 245 -0.42 13.61 -14.24
CA ALA A 245 -0.39 12.39 -15.05
C ALA A 245 0.50 11.33 -14.37
N ALA A 246 0.13 10.07 -14.50
CA ALA A 246 0.96 8.99 -13.99
C ALA A 246 2.25 8.86 -14.82
N ASP A 247 3.36 8.68 -14.13
CA ASP A 247 4.69 8.51 -14.72
C ASP A 247 4.95 7.07 -15.15
N TYR A 248 4.40 6.14 -14.39
CA TYR A 248 4.49 4.70 -14.65
C TYR A 248 3.23 3.97 -14.20
N GLN A 249 3.05 2.78 -14.76
CA GLN A 249 2.03 1.85 -14.27
C GLN A 249 2.62 0.50 -13.89
N LEU A 250 1.89 -0.23 -13.05
CA LEU A 250 2.26 -1.58 -12.65
C LEU A 250 1.04 -2.49 -12.43
N ARG A 251 1.30 -3.80 -12.33
CA ARG A 251 0.41 -4.82 -11.77
C ARG A 251 1.18 -5.68 -10.79
N PHE A 252 0.49 -6.20 -9.78
CA PHE A 252 1.11 -7.02 -8.74
C PHE A 252 0.35 -8.32 -8.50
N PHE A 253 1.05 -9.44 -8.64
CA PHE A 253 0.53 -10.79 -8.48
C PHE A 253 1.29 -11.53 -7.39
N ALA A 254 0.60 -12.15 -6.43
CA ALA A 254 1.23 -12.84 -5.31
C ALA A 254 0.44 -14.10 -4.88
N PRO A 255 0.23 -15.08 -5.78
CA PRO A 255 -0.55 -16.28 -5.45
C PRO A 255 0.05 -17.15 -4.33
N GLY A 256 1.36 -17.07 -4.11
CA GLY A 256 2.04 -17.73 -2.99
C GLY A 256 1.69 -17.12 -1.62
N LEU A 257 1.16 -15.90 -1.60
CA LEU A 257 0.62 -15.23 -0.42
C LEU A 257 -0.91 -15.33 -0.31
N GLY A 258 -1.54 -16.13 -1.20
CA GLY A 258 -2.99 -16.26 -1.26
C GLY A 258 -3.71 -15.14 -2.02
N ILE A 259 -2.96 -14.26 -2.70
CA ILE A 259 -3.49 -13.10 -3.42
C ILE A 259 -3.24 -13.31 -4.91
N ALA A 260 -4.30 -13.62 -5.68
CA ALA A 260 -4.15 -13.82 -7.12
C ALA A 260 -3.59 -12.56 -7.81
N GLU A 261 -4.23 -11.44 -7.59
CA GLU A 261 -3.76 -10.10 -7.94
C GLU A 261 -4.19 -9.13 -6.85
N ASP A 262 -3.29 -8.27 -6.39
CA ASP A 262 -3.63 -7.21 -5.44
C ASP A 262 -4.00 -5.94 -6.22
N PRO A 263 -5.18 -5.36 -6.00
CA PRO A 263 -5.68 -4.26 -6.81
C PRO A 263 -4.81 -3.01 -6.80
N VAL A 264 -4.34 -2.58 -5.62
CA VAL A 264 -3.40 -1.46 -5.45
C VAL A 264 -2.48 -1.74 -4.26
N THR A 265 -1.19 -1.84 -4.54
CA THR A 265 -0.17 -2.37 -3.63
C THR A 265 0.82 -1.31 -3.18
N GLY A 266 0.65 -0.78 -1.98
CA GLY A 266 1.55 0.25 -1.41
C GLY A 266 3.01 -0.20 -1.34
N SER A 267 3.28 -1.46 -0.93
CA SER A 267 4.65 -2.00 -0.84
C SER A 267 5.32 -2.17 -2.20
N ALA A 268 4.56 -2.51 -3.25
CA ALA A 268 5.10 -2.60 -4.61
C ALA A 268 5.49 -1.21 -5.13
N HIS A 269 4.62 -0.21 -4.95
CA HIS A 269 4.94 1.16 -5.31
C HIS A 269 6.11 1.73 -4.50
N ALA A 270 6.16 1.50 -3.18
CA ALA A 270 7.29 1.89 -2.34
C ALA A 270 8.62 1.25 -2.80
N LEU A 271 8.56 0.01 -3.29
CA LEU A 271 9.73 -0.71 -3.79
C LEU A 271 10.25 -0.12 -5.12
N VAL A 272 9.35 0.17 -6.08
CA VAL A 272 9.77 0.60 -7.43
C VAL A 272 9.93 2.11 -7.58
N ALA A 273 9.32 2.92 -6.71
CA ALA A 273 9.35 4.37 -6.80
C ALA A 273 10.78 4.97 -6.81
N PRO A 274 11.76 4.53 -5.98
CA PRO A 274 13.12 5.06 -6.02
C PRO A 274 13.80 4.79 -7.37
N TRP A 275 13.53 3.65 -8.00
CA TRP A 275 14.03 3.33 -9.33
C TRP A 275 13.47 4.30 -10.39
N TRP A 276 12.15 4.58 -10.33
CA TRP A 276 11.50 5.54 -11.22
C TRP A 276 11.97 6.96 -10.96
N GLN A 277 12.14 7.36 -9.70
CA GLN A 277 12.68 8.66 -9.31
C GLN A 277 14.07 8.90 -9.89
N GLN A 278 14.95 7.90 -9.78
CA GLN A 278 16.29 7.96 -10.35
C GLN A 278 16.24 8.02 -11.89
N ARG A 279 15.42 7.17 -12.52
CA ARG A 279 15.28 7.13 -13.99
C ARG A 279 14.76 8.43 -14.58
N LEU A 280 13.82 9.06 -13.90
CA LEU A 280 13.16 10.29 -14.36
C LEU A 280 13.86 11.57 -13.85
N GLY A 281 14.84 11.46 -12.95
CA GLY A 281 15.53 12.59 -12.34
C GLY A 281 14.62 13.46 -11.46
N ARG A 282 13.63 12.85 -10.77
CA ARG A 282 12.64 13.53 -9.93
C ARG A 282 12.56 12.90 -8.56
N ALA A 283 12.38 13.71 -7.52
CA ALA A 283 12.13 13.21 -6.16
C ALA A 283 10.68 12.75 -5.94
N ARG A 284 9.77 13.12 -6.84
CA ARG A 284 8.33 12.83 -6.79
C ARG A 284 7.91 12.16 -8.09
N VAL A 285 7.20 11.04 -7.99
CA VAL A 285 6.62 10.31 -9.13
C VAL A 285 5.21 9.87 -8.81
N VAL A 286 4.39 9.73 -9.84
CA VAL A 286 3.01 9.25 -9.74
C VAL A 286 2.95 7.84 -10.31
N GLY A 287 2.60 6.87 -9.47
CA GLY A 287 2.41 5.47 -9.86
C GLY A 287 0.93 5.12 -10.00
N TRP A 288 0.60 4.39 -11.04
CA TRP A 288 -0.72 3.84 -11.30
C TRP A 288 -0.68 2.32 -11.27
N GLN A 289 -1.69 1.68 -10.72
CA GLN A 289 -1.87 0.22 -10.79
C GLN A 289 -3.10 -0.08 -11.64
N CYS A 290 -2.87 -0.70 -12.80
CA CYS A 290 -3.87 -0.95 -13.83
C CYS A 290 -4.51 -2.35 -13.68
N SER A 291 -4.97 -2.66 -12.48
CA SER A 291 -5.75 -3.86 -12.16
C SER A 291 -7.22 -3.69 -12.54
N ASP A 292 -8.05 -4.71 -12.30
CA ASP A 292 -9.50 -4.63 -12.47
C ASP A 292 -10.17 -3.57 -11.57
N ARG A 293 -9.51 -3.21 -10.46
CA ARG A 293 -9.91 -2.13 -9.55
C ARG A 293 -8.78 -1.11 -9.47
N PRO A 294 -8.60 -0.29 -10.52
CA PRO A 294 -7.42 0.53 -10.67
C PRO A 294 -7.34 1.64 -9.61
N GLY A 295 -6.13 2.05 -9.36
CA GLY A 295 -5.83 3.15 -8.45
C GLY A 295 -4.37 3.55 -8.51
N GLY A 296 -3.98 4.46 -7.63
CA GLY A 296 -2.61 4.93 -7.67
C GLY A 296 -2.23 5.76 -6.45
N MET A 297 -1.00 6.18 -6.48
CA MET A 297 -0.41 6.98 -5.41
C MET A 297 0.70 7.87 -5.91
N VAL A 298 0.90 8.95 -5.19
CA VAL A 298 2.06 9.81 -5.36
C VAL A 298 3.15 9.30 -4.42
N CYS A 299 4.35 9.10 -4.94
CA CYS A 299 5.49 8.59 -4.21
C CYS A 299 6.57 9.66 -4.12
N GLU A 300 6.92 10.08 -2.92
CA GLU A 300 7.98 11.06 -2.67
C GLU A 300 9.14 10.42 -1.92
N ALA A 301 10.36 10.77 -2.34
CA ALA A 301 11.54 10.39 -1.60
C ALA A 301 11.51 11.03 -0.19
N ALA A 302 11.77 10.23 0.82
CA ALA A 302 11.88 10.66 2.21
C ALA A 302 13.33 10.49 2.70
N SER A 303 13.52 10.20 3.98
CA SER A 303 14.84 9.83 4.51
C SER A 303 15.37 8.55 3.85
N SER A 304 16.67 8.28 4.00
CA SER A 304 17.33 7.13 3.38
C SER A 304 16.56 5.81 3.60
N GLY A 305 16.23 5.14 2.50
CA GLY A 305 15.50 3.86 2.51
C GLY A 305 14.01 3.96 2.85
N MET A 306 13.43 5.16 2.85
CA MET A 306 12.01 5.38 3.10
C MET A 306 11.34 6.13 1.95
N ILE A 307 10.09 5.80 1.66
CA ILE A 307 9.24 6.47 0.67
C ILE A 307 7.96 6.92 1.37
N ARG A 308 7.56 8.17 1.13
CA ARG A 308 6.26 8.68 1.52
C ARG A 308 5.27 8.47 0.38
N LEU A 309 4.23 7.72 0.69
CA LEU A 309 3.12 7.47 -0.23
C LEU A 309 1.96 8.39 0.13
N PHE A 310 1.43 9.11 -0.84
CA PHE A 310 0.21 9.90 -0.70
C PHE A 310 -0.89 9.24 -1.53
N GLY A 311 -2.05 9.07 -0.93
CA GLY A 311 -3.19 8.47 -1.62
C GLY A 311 -4.51 8.98 -1.11
N SER A 312 -5.51 8.86 -1.96
CA SER A 312 -6.91 9.06 -1.61
C SER A 312 -7.54 7.76 -1.12
N GLY A 313 -8.66 7.89 -0.43
CA GLY A 313 -9.52 6.76 -0.16
C GLY A 313 -10.98 7.18 -0.20
N HIS A 314 -11.81 6.24 -0.59
CA HIS A 314 -13.25 6.41 -0.69
C HIS A 314 -13.94 5.60 0.40
N LEU A 315 -14.68 6.29 1.28
CA LEU A 315 -15.50 5.63 2.29
C LEU A 315 -16.74 5.06 1.63
N LEU A 316 -16.87 3.73 1.59
CA LEU A 316 -18.03 3.07 1.00
C LEU A 316 -19.19 2.91 1.99
N TRP A 317 -18.86 2.65 3.21
CA TRP A 317 -19.85 2.38 4.25
C TRP A 317 -19.28 2.66 5.64
N ASP A 318 -20.13 3.07 6.53
CA ASP A 318 -19.87 3.16 7.96
C ASP A 318 -21.01 2.52 8.76
N GLY A 319 -20.69 2.05 9.96
CA GLY A 319 -21.68 1.41 10.79
C GLY A 319 -21.11 0.87 12.10
N ILE A 320 -21.85 -0.04 12.68
CA ILE A 320 -21.52 -0.68 13.95
C ILE A 320 -21.41 -2.19 13.74
N LEU A 321 -20.22 -2.72 14.00
CA LEU A 321 -19.99 -4.15 14.07
C LEU A 321 -20.56 -4.69 15.39
N ARG A 322 -21.54 -5.60 15.32
CA ARG A 322 -22.10 -6.26 16.49
C ARG A 322 -21.29 -7.51 16.79
N SER A 323 -20.54 -7.48 17.88
CA SER A 323 -19.62 -8.59 18.25
C SER A 323 -20.28 -9.75 18.99
N GLY A 324 -21.59 -9.67 19.29
CA GLY A 324 -22.25 -10.63 20.19
C GLY A 324 -21.74 -10.54 21.63
N SER A 325 -22.33 -11.28 22.53
CA SER A 325 -21.89 -11.37 23.94
C SER A 325 -20.61 -12.19 24.14
N ASP A 326 -20.07 -12.79 23.07
CA ASP A 326 -19.04 -13.83 23.11
C ASP A 326 -17.63 -13.36 22.73
N GLY A 327 -17.40 -12.05 22.70
CA GLY A 327 -16.03 -11.54 22.67
C GLY A 327 -15.41 -11.79 24.06
N PRO A 328 -14.47 -12.76 24.23
CA PRO A 328 -13.81 -12.86 25.51
C PRO A 328 -13.09 -11.53 25.76
N ALA A 329 -13.46 -10.85 26.84
CA ALA A 329 -12.60 -9.86 27.43
C ALA A 329 -11.21 -10.48 27.53
N ALA A 330 -10.17 -9.76 27.13
CA ALA A 330 -8.82 -10.20 27.48
C ALA A 330 -8.83 -10.54 28.97
N PRO A 331 -8.15 -11.62 29.40
CA PRO A 331 -8.11 -11.95 30.81
C PRO A 331 -7.74 -10.68 31.57
N ALA A 332 -8.56 -10.32 32.56
CA ALA A 332 -8.25 -9.24 33.47
C ALA A 332 -6.83 -9.55 34.01
N CYS A 333 -5.91 -8.66 33.75
CA CYS A 333 -4.60 -8.78 34.37
C CYS A 333 -4.84 -8.40 35.83
N ASP A 334 -4.79 -9.38 36.76
CA ASP A 334 -4.96 -9.18 38.19
C ASP A 334 -3.87 -8.29 38.83
N ALA A 335 -3.06 -7.58 37.99
CA ALA A 335 -1.94 -6.74 38.36
C ALA A 335 -2.11 -5.25 38.04
N CYS A 336 -3.31 -4.75 37.74
CA CYS A 336 -3.52 -3.35 37.33
C CYS A 336 -3.97 -2.42 38.47
N ASP A 337 -3.34 -2.53 39.64
CA ASP A 337 -3.44 -1.50 40.70
C ASP A 337 -2.15 -0.67 40.81
N GLY A 338 -1.64 -0.15 39.68
CA GLY A 338 -0.44 0.70 39.60
C GLY A 338 -0.42 1.58 38.38
N GLU A 339 -0.72 2.87 38.57
CA GLU A 339 -0.66 3.91 37.55
C GLU A 339 0.76 4.05 36.97
N ALA A 340 1.11 3.41 35.89
CA ALA A 340 2.20 3.72 34.95
C ALA A 340 2.83 2.50 34.23
N SER A 341 2.53 1.26 34.59
CA SER A 341 3.08 0.06 33.93
C SER A 341 2.16 -0.55 32.86
N GLY A 342 0.88 -0.20 32.84
CA GLY A 342 -0.16 -0.86 32.05
C GLY A 342 0.02 -0.77 30.53
N SER A 343 0.64 0.28 29.98
CA SER A 343 0.75 0.47 28.55
C SER A 343 1.81 -0.42 27.88
N ALA A 344 2.94 -0.66 28.55
CA ALA A 344 4.00 -1.51 28.03
C ALA A 344 3.60 -2.99 28.07
N GLU A 345 2.84 -3.39 29.09
CA GLU A 345 2.31 -4.76 29.24
C GLU A 345 1.16 -5.02 28.25
N LEU A 346 0.24 -4.08 28.06
CA LEU A 346 -0.82 -4.14 27.04
C LEU A 346 -0.21 -4.26 25.64
N TRP A 347 0.83 -3.51 25.35
CA TRP A 347 1.56 -3.59 24.10
C TRP A 347 2.29 -4.93 23.95
N SER A 348 2.92 -5.42 25.02
CA SER A 348 3.56 -6.74 25.02
C SER A 348 2.54 -7.85 24.80
N ALA A 349 1.41 -7.83 25.50
CA ALA A 349 0.32 -8.79 25.33
C ALA A 349 -0.32 -8.69 23.91
N TRP A 350 -0.50 -7.48 23.38
CA TRP A 350 -1.00 -7.25 22.03
C TRP A 350 -0.03 -7.77 20.95
N ARG A 351 1.30 -7.66 21.17
CA ARG A 351 2.34 -8.15 20.25
C ARG A 351 2.55 -9.66 20.30
N THR A 352 2.42 -10.28 21.48
CA THR A 352 2.76 -11.69 21.71
C THR A 352 1.60 -12.65 21.47
N ALA A 353 0.36 -12.16 21.37
CA ALA A 353 -0.82 -12.98 21.08
C ALA A 353 -0.85 -13.46 19.62
N THR A 354 0.19 -14.18 19.20
CA THR A 354 0.23 -14.80 17.88
C THR A 354 0.42 -16.28 18.01
N HIS A 355 -0.43 -17.03 17.30
CA HIS A 355 -0.02 -18.30 16.70
C HIS A 355 -0.82 -18.49 15.40
N CYS A 356 -0.14 -18.33 14.28
CA CYS A 356 -0.37 -19.20 13.13
C CYS A 356 0.79 -20.20 13.16
N GLY A 357 0.48 -21.47 13.48
CA GLY A 357 1.36 -22.61 13.20
C GLY A 357 1.33 -22.89 11.72
#